data_eb862073d569f5cfb40744abf782a8f0
#
_entry.id   eb862073d569f5cfb40744abf782a8f0
#
_cell.length_a   1.000
_cell.length_b   1.000
_cell.length_c   1.000
_cell.angle_alpha   90.00
_cell.angle_beta   90.00
_cell.angle_gamma   90.00
#
_symmetry.space_group_name_H-M   'P 1'
#
loop_
_entity.id
_entity.type
_entity.pdbx_description
1 polymer ?
#
loop_
_entity_poly.entity_id
_entity_poly.type
_entity_poly.pdbx_seq_one_letter_code
_entity_poly.pdbx_strand_id
1 'polypeptide(L)'
;MNTSRAPAQGLALLSLCAVAALSVARLSDAQMRTPMQGYRYTTVPAWRVDLNQADADELAALPGVGPSLSAAIVANRQAMGPFNTLADLDRVRGVGPAVLQQIQPFVLQLPK
;
A
#
# COMPACT_ATOMS: atom_id res chain seq x y z
N MET A 1 20.97 -64.50 12.41
CA MET A 1 21.20 -63.75 13.64
C MET A 1 21.39 -62.23 13.47
N ASN A 2 21.08 -61.67 12.33
CA ASN A 2 21.24 -60.24 12.10
C ASN A 2 19.94 -59.51 11.78
N THR A 3 18.84 -60.00 12.30
CA THR A 3 17.52 -59.40 12.07
C THR A 3 17.19 -58.23 13.02
N SER A 4 18.03 -58.00 14.02
CA SER A 4 17.76 -56.93 14.99
C SER A 4 18.30 -55.53 14.63
N ARG A 5 19.05 -55.41 13.54
CA ARG A 5 19.58 -54.10 13.10
C ARG A 5 18.70 -53.35 12.10
N ALA A 6 17.87 -54.04 11.38
CA ALA A 6 17.01 -53.45 10.38
C ALA A 6 15.91 -52.52 10.92
N PRO A 7 15.22 -52.81 12.03
CA PRO A 7 14.20 -51.90 12.57
C PRO A 7 14.76 -50.59 13.14
N ALA A 8 15.98 -50.58 13.64
CA ALA A 8 16.60 -49.36 14.19
C ALA A 8 16.98 -48.34 13.12
N GLN A 9 17.38 -48.80 11.92
CA GLN A 9 17.70 -47.91 10.79
C GLN A 9 16.45 -47.29 10.16
N GLY A 10 15.36 -48.04 10.10
CA GLY A 10 14.08 -47.54 9.63
C GLY A 10 13.47 -46.44 10.52
N LEU A 11 13.61 -46.60 11.83
CA LEU A 11 13.16 -45.61 12.80
C LEU A 11 13.97 -44.32 12.75
N ALA A 12 15.26 -44.37 12.50
CA ALA A 12 16.12 -43.19 12.34
C ALA A 12 15.78 -42.41 11.10
N LEU A 13 15.47 -43.08 9.99
CA LEU A 13 15.05 -42.43 8.74
C LEU A 13 13.68 -41.74 8.86
N LEU A 14 12.73 -42.37 9.53
CA LEU A 14 11.43 -41.78 9.81
C LEU A 14 11.53 -40.54 10.72
N SER A 15 12.42 -40.55 11.65
CA SER A 15 12.69 -39.39 12.53
C SER A 15 13.27 -38.19 11.77
N LEU A 16 14.17 -38.43 10.84
CA LEU A 16 14.73 -37.38 9.98
C LEU A 16 13.69 -36.78 9.05
N CYS A 17 12.79 -37.53 8.46
CA CYS A 17 11.71 -37.05 7.64
C CYS A 17 10.72 -36.19 8.43
N ALA A 18 10.41 -36.56 9.65
CA ALA A 18 9.51 -35.80 10.51
C ALA A 18 10.08 -34.42 10.88
N VAL A 19 11.37 -34.34 11.15
CA VAL A 19 12.06 -33.08 11.46
C VAL A 19 12.10 -32.15 10.20
N ALA A 20 12.38 -32.71 9.04
CA ALA A 20 12.38 -31.95 7.78
C ALA A 20 10.99 -31.41 7.43
N ALA A 21 9.93 -32.21 7.64
CA ALA A 21 8.56 -31.77 7.41
C ALA A 21 8.14 -30.64 8.36
N LEU A 22 8.55 -30.70 9.62
CA LEU A 22 8.31 -29.63 10.60
C LEU A 22 9.05 -28.35 10.24
N SER A 23 10.25 -28.43 9.71
CA SER A 23 11.02 -27.26 9.28
C SER A 23 10.39 -26.56 8.07
N VAL A 24 9.88 -27.31 7.11
CA VAL A 24 9.18 -26.77 5.94
C VAL A 24 7.85 -26.11 6.34
N ALA A 25 7.11 -26.72 7.24
CA ALA A 25 5.86 -26.14 7.76
C ALA A 25 6.08 -24.81 8.48
N ARG A 26 7.16 -24.68 9.22
CA ARG A 26 7.51 -23.43 9.91
C ARG A 26 7.91 -22.32 8.93
N LEU A 27 8.60 -22.65 7.85
CA LEU A 27 8.94 -21.69 6.79
C LEU A 27 7.70 -21.22 6.03
N SER A 28 6.76 -22.10 5.77
CA SER A 28 5.49 -21.74 5.11
C SER A 28 4.62 -20.83 5.99
N ASP A 29 4.57 -21.07 7.29
CA ASP A 29 3.86 -20.21 8.23
C ASP A 29 4.49 -18.81 8.35
N ALA A 30 5.81 -18.72 8.29
CA ALA A 30 6.50 -17.44 8.32
C ALA A 30 6.26 -16.61 7.04
N GLN A 31 6.07 -17.27 5.90
CA GLN A 31 5.78 -16.59 4.64
C GLN A 31 4.30 -16.18 4.50
N MET A 32 3.38 -16.93 5.11
CA MET A 32 1.95 -16.58 5.11
C MET A 32 1.59 -15.48 6.11
N ARG A 33 2.44 -15.23 7.07
CA ARG A 33 2.33 -14.09 7.97
C ARG A 33 3.08 -12.89 7.40
N THR A 34 2.81 -12.51 6.17
CA THR A 34 2.99 -11.12 5.79
C THR A 34 1.99 -10.35 6.63
N PRO A 35 2.43 -9.61 7.62
CA PRO A 35 1.50 -8.71 8.25
C PRO A 35 1.01 -7.80 7.14
N MET A 36 -0.28 -7.79 6.90
CA MET A 36 -0.93 -6.59 6.39
C MET A 36 -0.79 -5.52 7.48
N GLN A 37 0.43 -5.23 7.84
CA GLN A 37 0.76 -4.01 8.55
C GLN A 37 0.36 -2.92 7.57
N GLY A 38 -0.70 -2.24 7.95
CA GLY A 38 -1.16 -1.11 7.19
C GLY A 38 0.06 -0.37 6.69
N TYR A 39 0.16 -0.21 5.40
CA TYR A 39 1.22 0.52 4.76
C TYR A 39 1.30 1.89 5.44
N ARG A 40 2.04 1.94 6.54
CA ARG A 40 2.55 3.21 7.00
C ARG A 40 3.58 3.60 5.96
N TYR A 41 3.14 4.38 4.99
CA TYR A 41 4.07 5.05 4.10
C TYR A 41 4.94 5.98 4.95
N THR A 42 5.94 5.40 5.58
CA THR A 42 6.99 6.18 6.24
C THR A 42 7.94 6.81 5.23
N THR A 43 7.83 6.35 3.99
CA THR A 43 8.54 6.96 2.87
C THR A 43 7.55 7.80 2.08
N VAL A 44 7.85 9.07 1.96
CA VAL A 44 7.15 9.97 1.04
C VAL A 44 7.20 9.33 -0.35
N PRO A 45 6.07 9.10 -1.02
CA PRO A 45 6.08 8.49 -2.34
C PRO A 45 6.97 9.30 -3.29
N ALA A 46 7.70 8.58 -4.15
CA ALA A 46 8.64 9.20 -5.08
C ALA A 46 7.94 10.10 -6.11
N TRP A 47 6.65 9.84 -6.40
CA TRP A 47 5.84 10.65 -7.29
C TRP A 47 4.93 11.59 -6.50
N ARG A 48 4.86 12.82 -6.94
CA ARG A 48 3.96 13.84 -6.38
C ARG A 48 3.27 14.56 -7.51
N VAL A 49 2.07 15.01 -7.22
CA VAL A 49 1.19 15.68 -8.20
C VAL A 49 1.05 17.15 -7.82
N ASP A 50 1.20 18.01 -8.82
CA ASP A 50 0.91 19.43 -8.68
C ASP A 50 -0.58 19.67 -8.97
N LEU A 51 -1.34 20.09 -7.97
CA LEU A 51 -2.78 20.33 -8.10
C LEU A 51 -3.15 21.39 -9.15
N ASN A 52 -2.24 22.30 -9.43
CA ASN A 52 -2.49 23.42 -10.35
C ASN A 52 -2.14 23.07 -11.80
N GLN A 53 -1.27 22.09 -12.03
CA GLN A 53 -0.76 21.74 -13.35
C GLN A 53 -1.15 20.35 -13.83
N ALA A 54 -1.45 19.43 -12.91
CA ALA A 54 -1.82 18.07 -13.24
C ALA A 54 -3.08 18.00 -14.10
N ASP A 55 -3.11 17.05 -15.01
CA ASP A 55 -4.32 16.75 -15.77
C ASP A 55 -5.32 15.92 -14.93
N ALA A 56 -6.51 15.69 -15.50
CA ALA A 56 -7.55 14.94 -14.82
C ALA A 56 -7.14 13.49 -14.53
N ASP A 57 -6.36 12.89 -15.41
CA ASP A 57 -5.91 11.49 -15.26
C ASP A 57 -4.88 11.37 -14.15
N GLU A 58 -3.95 12.30 -14.05
CA GLU A 58 -2.98 12.35 -12.94
C GLU A 58 -3.66 12.57 -11.60
N LEU A 59 -4.64 13.47 -11.54
CA LEU A 59 -5.43 13.72 -10.34
C LEU A 59 -6.28 12.51 -9.96
N ALA A 60 -6.84 11.80 -10.93
CA ALA A 60 -7.63 10.59 -10.69
C ALA A 60 -6.82 9.43 -10.10
N ALA A 61 -5.51 9.42 -10.30
CA ALA A 61 -4.61 8.45 -9.72
C ALA A 61 -4.37 8.66 -8.22
N LEU A 62 -4.71 9.82 -7.69
CA LEU A 62 -4.62 10.09 -6.25
C LEU A 62 -5.60 9.23 -5.45
N PRO A 63 -5.22 8.71 -4.27
CA PRO A 63 -6.13 7.92 -3.46
C PRO A 63 -7.35 8.72 -3.03
N GLY A 64 -8.53 8.14 -3.22
CA GLY A 64 -9.80 8.76 -2.85
C GLY A 64 -10.32 9.82 -3.81
N VAL A 65 -9.60 10.14 -4.90
CA VAL A 65 -10.03 11.16 -5.87
C VAL A 65 -10.91 10.57 -6.97
N GLY A 66 -10.44 9.68 -7.79
CA GLY A 66 -11.22 9.12 -8.88
C GLY A 66 -11.61 10.11 -9.99
N PRO A 67 -12.26 9.62 -11.08
CA PRO A 67 -12.50 10.45 -12.27
C PRO A 67 -13.50 11.59 -12.06
N SER A 68 -14.55 11.42 -11.28
CA SER A 68 -15.53 12.49 -11.01
C SER A 68 -14.91 13.65 -10.23
N LEU A 69 -14.15 13.32 -9.20
CA LEU A 69 -13.56 14.35 -8.34
C LEU A 69 -12.39 15.03 -9.00
N SER A 70 -11.60 14.33 -9.82
CA SER A 70 -10.52 14.92 -10.61
C SER A 70 -11.07 15.96 -11.61
N ALA A 71 -12.16 15.65 -12.29
CA ALA A 71 -12.83 16.59 -13.18
C ALA A 71 -13.34 17.83 -12.43
N ALA A 72 -13.88 17.64 -11.22
CA ALA A 72 -14.33 18.74 -10.37
C ALA A 72 -13.17 19.64 -9.91
N ILE A 73 -12.03 19.06 -9.60
CA ILE A 73 -10.81 19.81 -9.24
C ILE A 73 -10.34 20.66 -10.42
N VAL A 74 -10.25 20.08 -11.60
CA VAL A 74 -9.86 20.81 -12.83
C VAL A 74 -10.83 21.95 -13.13
N ALA A 75 -12.13 21.68 -13.07
CA ALA A 75 -13.16 22.70 -13.31
C ALA A 75 -13.08 23.85 -12.29
N ASN A 76 -12.84 23.52 -11.03
CA ASN A 76 -12.73 24.53 -9.97
C ASN A 76 -11.51 25.44 -10.16
N ARG A 77 -10.35 24.87 -10.47
CA ARG A 77 -9.14 25.70 -10.70
C ARG A 77 -9.29 26.61 -11.93
N GLN A 78 -10.02 26.18 -12.95
CA GLN A 78 -10.30 26.98 -14.14
C GLN A 78 -11.28 28.12 -13.85
N ALA A 79 -12.28 27.86 -13.01
CA ALA A 79 -13.32 28.83 -12.68
C ALA A 79 -12.89 29.85 -11.61
N MET A 80 -12.18 29.38 -10.58
CA MET A 80 -11.87 30.15 -9.37
C MET A 80 -10.38 30.47 -9.19
N GLY A 81 -9.53 30.01 -10.10
CA GLY A 81 -8.10 30.21 -10.05
C GLY A 81 -7.35 29.08 -9.32
N PRO A 82 -6.02 29.19 -9.26
CA PRO A 82 -5.17 28.13 -8.69
C PRO A 82 -5.42 27.92 -7.20
N PHE A 83 -5.10 26.72 -6.73
CA PHE A 83 -5.09 26.40 -5.30
C PHE A 83 -3.79 26.92 -4.69
N ASN A 84 -3.89 27.75 -3.67
CA ASN A 84 -2.73 28.29 -2.97
C ASN A 84 -2.30 27.39 -1.81
N THR A 85 -3.27 26.73 -1.18
CA THR A 85 -3.03 25.79 -0.07
C THR A 85 -3.79 24.49 -0.30
N LEU A 86 -3.39 23.44 0.40
CA LEU A 86 -4.13 22.19 0.38
C LEU A 86 -5.55 22.37 0.92
N ALA A 87 -5.74 23.27 1.89
CA ALA A 87 -7.05 23.58 2.44
C ALA A 87 -8.00 24.23 1.40
N ASP A 88 -7.47 24.88 0.38
CA ASP A 88 -8.29 25.46 -0.70
C ASP A 88 -9.06 24.39 -1.49
N LEU A 89 -8.61 23.14 -1.46
CA LEU A 89 -9.36 22.03 -2.06
C LEU A 89 -10.72 21.79 -1.40
N ASP A 90 -10.93 22.23 -0.19
CA ASP A 90 -12.22 22.10 0.50
C ASP A 90 -13.36 22.83 -0.22
N ARG A 91 -13.03 23.84 -1.02
CA ARG A 91 -13.99 24.54 -1.90
C ARG A 91 -14.51 23.66 -3.05
N VAL A 92 -13.83 22.57 -3.37
CA VAL A 92 -14.28 21.63 -4.41
C VAL A 92 -15.32 20.70 -3.83
N ARG A 93 -16.48 20.64 -4.48
CA ARG A 93 -17.56 19.75 -4.05
C ARG A 93 -17.13 18.30 -4.12
N GLY A 94 -17.26 17.58 -3.03
CA GLY A 94 -16.84 16.16 -2.90
C GLY A 94 -15.49 15.98 -2.22
N VAL A 95 -14.74 17.04 -1.95
CA VAL A 95 -13.51 16.98 -1.17
C VAL A 95 -13.86 17.22 0.29
N GLY A 96 -13.61 16.21 1.12
CA GLY A 96 -13.76 16.29 2.57
C GLY A 96 -12.42 16.13 3.29
N PRO A 97 -12.43 16.26 4.64
CA PRO A 97 -11.21 16.13 5.44
C PRO A 97 -10.50 14.77 5.23
N ALA A 98 -11.27 13.70 5.01
CA ALA A 98 -10.71 12.37 4.77
C ALA A 98 -9.91 12.31 3.46
N VAL A 99 -10.41 12.93 2.38
CA VAL A 99 -9.73 13.01 1.10
C VAL A 99 -8.45 13.84 1.23
N LEU A 100 -8.52 14.99 1.89
CA LEU A 100 -7.36 15.86 2.14
C LEU A 100 -6.24 15.12 2.86
N GLN A 101 -6.56 14.34 3.88
CA GLN A 101 -5.57 13.55 4.60
C GLN A 101 -4.94 12.45 3.74
N GLN A 102 -5.74 11.81 2.89
CA GLN A 102 -5.27 10.74 2.01
C GLN A 102 -4.32 11.26 0.93
N ILE A 103 -4.59 12.42 0.36
CA ILE A 103 -3.80 12.96 -0.75
C ILE A 103 -2.59 13.79 -0.30
N GLN A 104 -2.57 14.25 0.94
CA GLN A 104 -1.52 15.12 1.47
C GLN A 104 -0.09 14.65 1.17
N PRO A 105 0.28 13.36 1.36
CA PRO A 105 1.64 12.92 1.06
C PRO A 105 1.97 12.87 -0.44
N PHE A 106 0.95 12.86 -1.30
CA PHE A 106 1.11 12.74 -2.75
C PHE A 106 1.05 14.08 -3.49
N VAL A 107 0.74 15.14 -2.80
CA VAL A 107 0.64 16.48 -3.38
C VAL A 107 1.95 17.23 -3.15
N LEU A 108 2.43 17.91 -4.21
CA LEU A 108 3.52 18.87 -4.06
C LEU A 108 3.08 19.95 -3.08
N GLN A 109 3.96 20.30 -2.15
CA GLN A 109 3.64 21.34 -1.18
C GLN A 109 3.37 22.64 -1.91
N LEU A 110 2.13 23.07 -1.81
CA LEU A 110 1.76 24.41 -2.23
C LEU A 110 2.39 25.41 -1.25
N PRO A 111 2.85 26.55 -1.71
CA PRO A 111 3.35 27.58 -0.81
C PRO A 111 2.27 27.91 0.22
N LYS A 112 2.70 28.02 1.45
CA LYS A 112 1.79 28.41 2.55
C LYS A 112 1.33 29.84 2.39
#